data_387aad5d9ea31a99c0ec833c951cd15d
#
_entry.id   387aad5d9ea31a99c0ec833c951cd15d
#
_cell.length_a   1.000
_cell.length_b   1.000
_cell.length_c   1.000
_cell.angle_alpha   90.00
_cell.angle_beta   90.00
_cell.angle_gamma   90.00
#
_symmetry.space_group_name_H-M   'P 1'
#
loop_
_entity.id
_entity.type
_entity.pdbx_description
1 polymer ?
#
loop_
_entity_poly.entity_id
_entity_poly.type
_entity_poly.pdbx_seq_one_letter_code
_entity_poly.pdbx_strand_id
1 'polypeptide(L)'
;MQQYKPLFSDPSHKGTVANSQACLRMGDLDEIGDGTHFLHFTMLGLFSFRQMTVGEAIDFWLDFLGLLGLTPDHVTIHPDRLKEWTPLYRGRVPIIPDPDCIWSDGSISGYCTEFYKDGIEIGNIVNPLGTCIDVGFGAERLDMIVNGTPPGTVVDRLKSAIMTIIDSGYRPGSKEQGYVLRKLLRRLHAVGGMLDHPFFREEVERQSRLVEKYERLRHKHPDKSPEWWFDTHGVDVETMRSSGE
;
A
#
# COMPACT_ATOMS: atom_id res chain seq x y z
N MET A 1 2.37 0.33 -11.18
CA MET A 1 3.42 -0.40 -11.91
C MET A 1 2.99 -1.76 -12.46
N GLN A 2 2.36 -2.67 -11.70
CA GLN A 2 2.18 -4.09 -12.12
C GLN A 2 1.56 -4.27 -13.53
N GLN A 3 0.52 -3.54 -13.85
CA GLN A 3 -0.13 -3.60 -15.17
C GLN A 3 0.78 -3.15 -16.34
N TYR A 4 1.84 -2.40 -16.04
CA TYR A 4 2.78 -1.88 -17.03
C TYR A 4 4.11 -2.63 -17.09
N LYS A 5 4.30 -3.69 -16.29
CA LYS A 5 5.53 -4.50 -16.30
C LYS A 5 5.99 -4.94 -17.69
N PRO A 6 5.11 -5.40 -18.57
CA PRO A 6 5.53 -5.76 -19.94
C PRO A 6 6.17 -4.60 -20.70
N LEU A 7 5.71 -3.37 -20.48
CA LEU A 7 6.24 -2.17 -21.16
C LEU A 7 7.60 -1.74 -20.59
N PHE A 8 7.85 -1.96 -19.31
CA PHE A 8 9.19 -1.77 -18.73
C PHE A 8 10.20 -2.74 -19.33
N SER A 9 9.80 -4.00 -19.52
CA SER A 9 10.65 -5.08 -20.02
C SER A 9 10.89 -5.04 -21.54
N ASP A 10 10.03 -4.36 -22.31
CA ASP A 10 10.20 -4.20 -23.75
C ASP A 10 11.17 -3.06 -24.07
N PRO A 11 12.41 -3.33 -24.54
CA PRO A 11 13.39 -2.29 -24.80
C PRO A 11 13.02 -1.39 -25.98
N SER A 12 12.10 -1.81 -26.85
CA SER A 12 11.64 -1.04 -28.01
C SER A 12 10.50 -0.06 -27.66
N HIS A 13 9.78 -0.32 -26.57
CA HIS A 13 8.63 0.49 -26.17
C HIS A 13 9.08 1.87 -25.67
N LYS A 14 8.47 2.91 -26.23
CA LYS A 14 8.63 4.31 -25.80
C LYS A 14 7.26 4.95 -25.61
N GLY A 15 7.11 5.73 -24.57
CA GLY A 15 5.85 6.42 -24.28
C GLY A 15 5.78 6.90 -22.84
N THR A 16 4.79 7.72 -22.55
CA THR A 16 4.50 8.18 -21.20
C THR A 16 3.00 8.04 -20.93
N VAL A 17 2.66 7.49 -19.78
CA VAL A 17 1.29 7.28 -19.32
C VAL A 17 1.14 7.89 -17.94
N ALA A 18 0.12 8.70 -17.73
CA ALA A 18 -0.31 9.12 -16.42
C ALA A 18 -1.64 8.45 -16.05
N ASN A 19 -1.79 8.09 -14.82
CA ASN A 19 -3.03 7.50 -14.30
C ASN A 19 -3.29 7.86 -12.84
N SER A 20 -4.53 7.66 -12.45
CA SER A 20 -4.97 7.63 -11.06
C SER A 20 -5.56 6.24 -10.83
N GLN A 21 -5.05 5.51 -9.83
CA GLN A 21 -5.49 4.14 -9.57
C GLN A 21 -5.71 3.89 -8.08
N ALA A 22 -6.79 3.19 -7.77
CA ALA A 22 -7.04 2.66 -6.43
C ALA A 22 -6.02 1.55 -6.12
N CYS A 23 -5.34 1.67 -4.98
CA CYS A 23 -4.35 0.73 -4.50
C CYS A 23 -4.77 0.16 -3.14
N LEU A 24 -4.52 -1.13 -2.96
CA LEU A 24 -4.68 -1.82 -1.69
C LEU A 24 -3.30 -2.37 -1.27
N ARG A 25 -2.78 -1.88 -0.14
CA ARG A 25 -1.47 -2.29 0.39
C ARG A 25 -1.65 -3.10 1.66
N MET A 26 -1.72 -4.42 1.50
CA MET A 26 -1.94 -5.34 2.63
C MET A 26 -0.77 -5.40 3.63
N GLY A 27 0.43 -5.00 3.23
CA GLY A 27 1.58 -4.86 4.13
C GLY A 27 1.34 -3.85 5.25
N ASP A 28 0.56 -2.81 4.99
CA ASP A 28 0.29 -1.72 5.93
C ASP A 28 -0.85 -2.05 6.92
N LEU A 29 -1.43 -3.26 6.87
CA LEU A 29 -2.61 -3.61 7.66
C LEU A 29 -2.39 -3.44 9.18
N ASP A 30 -1.20 -3.70 9.67
CA ASP A 30 -0.88 -3.59 11.09
C ASP A 30 -0.43 -2.17 11.50
N GLU A 31 -0.18 -1.29 10.51
CA GLU A 31 0.28 0.09 10.70
C GLU A 31 -0.86 1.12 10.56
N ILE A 32 -2.02 0.71 10.03
CA ILE A 32 -3.18 1.61 9.92
C ILE A 32 -3.60 2.16 11.28
N GLY A 33 -3.76 3.48 11.35
CA GLY A 33 -4.10 4.20 12.59
C GLY A 33 -2.94 5.03 13.16
N ASP A 34 -1.73 4.92 12.60
CA ASP A 34 -0.59 5.76 12.93
C ASP A 34 -0.70 7.20 12.37
N GLY A 35 -1.70 7.45 11.53
CA GLY A 35 -1.94 8.75 10.91
C GLY A 35 -1.39 8.87 9.48
N THR A 36 -0.51 7.98 9.05
CA THR A 36 0.23 8.11 7.77
C THR A 36 0.04 6.94 6.82
N HIS A 37 -0.20 5.72 7.34
CA HIS A 37 -0.41 4.52 6.53
C HIS A 37 -1.88 4.34 6.14
N PHE A 38 -2.12 4.21 4.85
CA PHE A 38 -3.42 3.94 4.25
C PHE A 38 -3.45 2.55 3.66
N LEU A 39 -4.38 1.72 4.11
CA LEU A 39 -4.60 0.39 3.56
C LEU A 39 -5.14 0.45 2.13
N HIS A 40 -6.13 1.32 1.90
CA HIS A 40 -6.67 1.68 0.60
C HIS A 40 -6.41 3.16 0.33
N PHE A 41 -5.87 3.48 -0.83
CA PHE A 41 -5.53 4.84 -1.25
C PHE A 41 -5.48 4.97 -2.76
N THR A 42 -5.52 6.20 -3.23
CA THR A 42 -5.40 6.55 -4.64
C THR A 42 -3.95 6.92 -4.96
N MET A 43 -3.31 6.16 -5.84
CA MET A 43 -1.98 6.48 -6.34
C MET A 43 -2.10 7.35 -7.60
N LEU A 44 -1.52 8.54 -7.55
CA LEU A 44 -1.29 9.38 -8.73
C LEU A 44 0.02 8.91 -9.35
N GLY A 45 -0.05 8.34 -10.54
CA GLY A 45 1.08 7.70 -11.21
C GLY A 45 1.45 8.37 -12.52
N LEU A 46 2.76 8.39 -12.80
CA LEU A 46 3.30 8.71 -14.11
C LEU A 46 4.38 7.67 -14.46
N PHE A 47 4.21 7.01 -15.59
CA PHE A 47 5.12 5.99 -16.08
C PHE A 47 5.70 6.45 -17.41
N SER A 48 7.02 6.59 -17.49
CA SER A 48 7.69 6.93 -18.74
C SER A 48 8.68 5.84 -19.12
N PHE A 49 8.47 5.30 -20.32
CA PHE A 49 9.25 4.22 -20.88
C PHE A 49 10.27 4.81 -21.86
N ARG A 50 11.52 4.99 -21.41
CA ARG A 50 12.65 5.47 -22.22
C ARG A 50 12.39 6.78 -22.96
N GLN A 51 11.57 7.66 -22.38
CA GLN A 51 11.19 8.94 -22.99
C GLN A 51 11.47 10.15 -22.09
N MET A 52 11.40 9.98 -20.77
CA MET A 52 11.65 11.02 -19.77
C MET A 52 12.91 10.65 -18.97
N THR A 53 13.74 11.63 -18.70
CA THR A 53 14.88 11.52 -17.80
C THR A 53 14.48 11.74 -16.35
N VAL A 54 15.33 11.33 -15.40
CA VAL A 54 15.12 11.61 -13.97
C VAL A 54 15.00 13.11 -13.71
N GLY A 55 15.81 13.95 -14.38
CA GLY A 55 15.77 15.41 -14.23
C GLY A 55 14.44 16.01 -14.67
N GLU A 56 13.91 15.57 -15.82
CA GLU A 56 12.59 16.01 -16.32
C GLU A 56 11.46 15.56 -15.38
N ALA A 57 11.55 14.36 -14.80
CA ALA A 57 10.58 13.89 -13.81
C ALA A 57 10.64 14.73 -12.52
N ILE A 58 11.85 15.04 -12.01
CA ILE A 58 12.04 15.92 -10.86
C ILE A 58 11.44 17.31 -11.12
N ASP A 59 11.75 17.92 -12.26
CA ASP A 59 11.21 19.22 -12.63
C ASP A 59 9.69 19.20 -12.67
N PHE A 60 9.09 18.22 -13.38
CA PHE A 60 7.64 18.09 -13.50
C PHE A 60 6.94 17.98 -12.14
N TRP A 61 7.47 17.12 -11.25
CA TRP A 61 6.79 16.88 -9.97
C TRP A 61 7.02 17.99 -8.96
N LEU A 62 8.18 18.66 -8.95
CA LEU A 62 8.36 19.86 -8.13
C LEU A 62 7.46 21.00 -8.60
N ASP A 63 7.27 21.17 -9.91
CA ASP A 63 6.35 22.16 -10.45
C ASP A 63 4.89 21.81 -10.12
N PHE A 64 4.51 20.53 -10.21
CA PHE A 64 3.18 20.05 -9.79
C PHE A 64 2.92 20.32 -8.30
N LEU A 65 3.86 19.98 -7.42
CA LEU A 65 3.73 20.28 -6.00
C LEU A 65 3.64 21.79 -5.75
N GLY A 66 4.41 22.59 -6.49
CA GLY A 66 4.34 24.05 -6.43
C GLY A 66 2.96 24.61 -6.81
N LEU A 67 2.27 24.00 -7.79
CA LEU A 67 0.88 24.37 -8.15
C LEU A 67 -0.11 24.06 -7.01
N LEU A 68 0.18 23.08 -6.17
CA LEU A 68 -0.59 22.77 -4.97
C LEU A 68 -0.21 23.66 -3.76
N GLY A 69 0.72 24.61 -3.94
CA GLY A 69 1.25 25.42 -2.85
C GLY A 69 2.15 24.65 -1.88
N LEU A 70 2.65 23.49 -2.29
CA LEU A 70 3.44 22.59 -1.46
C LEU A 70 4.91 22.62 -1.86
N THR A 71 5.79 22.80 -0.88
CA THR A 71 7.24 22.64 -1.03
C THR A 71 7.69 21.53 -0.10
N PRO A 72 8.34 20.47 -0.62
CA PRO A 72 8.92 19.42 0.23
C PRO A 72 9.95 19.99 1.20
N ASP A 73 10.02 19.46 2.41
CA ASP A 73 11.02 19.84 3.41
C ASP A 73 12.40 19.29 3.03
N HIS A 74 12.42 18.09 2.48
CA HIS A 74 13.61 17.45 1.92
C HIS A 74 13.19 16.33 0.94
N VAL A 75 14.17 15.84 0.22
CA VAL A 75 14.11 14.60 -0.55
C VAL A 75 15.21 13.67 -0.12
N THR A 76 14.97 12.38 -0.26
CA THR A 76 16.02 11.36 -0.09
C THR A 76 16.56 10.92 -1.44
N ILE A 77 17.83 10.51 -1.48
CA ILE A 77 18.49 9.93 -2.67
C ILE A 77 19.41 8.82 -2.20
N HIS A 78 19.39 7.68 -2.89
CA HIS A 78 20.36 6.61 -2.63
C HIS A 78 21.81 7.10 -2.78
N PRO A 79 22.74 6.73 -1.87
CA PRO A 79 24.14 7.19 -1.88
C PRO A 79 24.84 7.01 -3.24
N ASP A 80 24.59 5.92 -3.95
CA ASP A 80 25.17 5.64 -5.27
C ASP A 80 24.71 6.62 -6.36
N ARG A 81 23.63 7.38 -6.13
CA ARG A 81 23.06 8.35 -7.06
C ARG A 81 23.24 9.80 -6.65
N LEU A 82 23.75 10.07 -5.48
CA LEU A 82 23.93 11.45 -4.98
C LEU A 82 24.70 12.33 -5.97
N LYS A 83 25.84 11.84 -6.47
CA LYS A 83 26.68 12.61 -7.40
C LYS A 83 25.94 12.99 -8.68
N GLU A 84 25.10 12.08 -9.18
CA GLU A 84 24.39 12.23 -10.44
C GLU A 84 23.11 13.05 -10.27
N TRP A 85 22.33 12.80 -9.20
CA TRP A 85 20.97 13.36 -9.08
C TRP A 85 20.91 14.64 -8.25
N THR A 86 21.86 14.90 -7.35
CA THR A 86 21.88 16.16 -6.58
C THR A 86 21.84 17.42 -7.48
N PRO A 87 22.63 17.51 -8.58
CA PRO A 87 22.58 18.66 -9.47
C PRO A 87 21.22 18.86 -10.15
N LEU A 88 20.44 17.80 -10.34
CA LEU A 88 19.13 17.87 -10.99
C LEU A 88 18.10 18.66 -10.16
N TYR A 89 18.25 18.67 -8.84
CA TYR A 89 17.41 19.45 -7.94
C TYR A 89 17.69 20.96 -7.95
N ARG A 90 18.86 21.39 -8.46
CA ARG A 90 19.26 22.81 -8.59
C ARG A 90 19.16 23.60 -7.27
N GLY A 91 19.32 22.93 -6.14
CA GLY A 91 19.20 23.55 -4.82
C GLY A 91 17.77 23.93 -4.38
N ARG A 92 16.73 23.47 -5.09
CA ARG A 92 15.33 23.78 -4.78
C ARG A 92 14.83 23.10 -3.50
N VAL A 93 15.42 21.96 -3.12
CA VAL A 93 15.01 21.17 -1.96
C VAL A 93 16.27 20.62 -1.27
N PRO A 94 16.34 20.60 0.06
CA PRO A 94 17.37 19.89 0.81
C PRO A 94 17.40 18.39 0.46
N ILE A 95 18.59 17.79 0.42
CA ILE A 95 18.79 16.39 0.07
C ILE A 95 19.38 15.64 1.25
N ILE A 96 18.81 14.48 1.59
CA ILE A 96 19.28 13.56 2.62
C ILE A 96 19.68 12.24 1.94
N PRO A 97 20.89 11.73 2.13
CA PRO A 97 21.27 10.40 1.67
C PRO A 97 20.48 9.32 2.42
N ASP A 98 19.92 8.34 1.67
CA ASP A 98 19.21 7.22 2.26
C ASP A 98 19.51 5.93 1.45
N PRO A 99 20.18 4.93 2.05
CA PRO A 99 20.48 3.67 1.38
C PRO A 99 19.24 2.83 1.05
N ASP A 100 18.10 3.11 1.68
CA ASP A 100 16.84 2.41 1.43
C ASP A 100 16.05 2.99 0.24
N CYS A 101 16.55 4.10 -0.36
CA CYS A 101 16.02 4.69 -1.60
C CYS A 101 16.30 3.80 -2.82
N ILE A 102 15.81 2.57 -2.77
CA ILE A 102 15.84 1.59 -3.86
C ILE A 102 14.54 0.80 -3.85
N TRP A 103 13.92 0.69 -5.02
CA TRP A 103 12.70 -0.09 -5.19
C TRP A 103 12.97 -1.36 -5.99
N SER A 104 12.33 -2.46 -5.59
CA SER A 104 12.39 -3.74 -6.32
C SER A 104 11.12 -4.55 -6.09
N ASP A 105 10.67 -5.25 -7.12
CA ASP A 105 9.62 -6.28 -7.02
C ASP A 105 10.16 -7.71 -7.28
N GLY A 106 11.48 -7.85 -7.24
CA GLY A 106 12.20 -9.09 -7.52
C GLY A 106 12.49 -9.34 -9.01
N SER A 107 11.80 -8.67 -9.92
CA SER A 107 12.04 -8.79 -11.39
C SER A 107 12.56 -7.50 -12.00
N ILE A 108 12.13 -6.38 -11.50
CA ILE A 108 12.54 -5.03 -11.91
C ILE A 108 12.98 -4.28 -10.66
N SER A 109 14.06 -3.53 -10.77
CA SER A 109 14.55 -2.66 -9.70
C SER A 109 14.99 -1.31 -10.25
N GLY A 110 15.06 -0.31 -9.39
CA GLY A 110 15.56 1.01 -9.70
C GLY A 110 15.85 1.80 -8.46
N TYR A 111 16.83 2.68 -8.53
CA TYR A 111 17.06 3.69 -7.49
C TYR A 111 15.89 4.67 -7.47
N CYS A 112 15.61 5.23 -6.30
CA CYS A 112 14.56 6.20 -6.14
C CYS A 112 15.04 7.50 -5.47
N THR A 113 14.18 8.47 -5.51
CA THR A 113 14.19 9.68 -4.69
C THR A 113 12.80 9.85 -4.12
N GLU A 114 12.70 10.12 -2.83
CA GLU A 114 11.44 10.22 -2.10
C GLU A 114 11.27 11.64 -1.59
N PHE A 115 10.04 12.13 -1.62
CA PHE A 115 9.68 13.50 -1.25
C PHE A 115 8.99 13.49 0.12
N TYR A 116 9.49 14.30 1.05
CA TYR A 116 8.99 14.39 2.41
C TYR A 116 8.44 15.77 2.73
N LYS A 117 7.31 15.79 3.44
CA LYS A 117 6.69 16.98 4.02
C LYS A 117 6.14 16.67 5.40
N ASP A 118 6.50 17.52 6.38
CA ASP A 118 6.09 17.35 7.79
C ASP A 118 6.40 15.95 8.36
N GLY A 119 7.53 15.36 7.92
CA GLY A 119 7.96 14.02 8.31
C GLY A 119 7.22 12.88 7.59
N ILE A 120 6.33 13.18 6.64
CA ILE A 120 5.56 12.20 5.88
C ILE A 120 6.12 12.08 4.47
N GLU A 121 6.41 10.86 4.00
CA GLU A 121 6.68 10.60 2.59
C GLU A 121 5.39 10.83 1.78
N ILE A 122 5.42 11.81 0.88
CA ILE A 122 4.27 12.17 0.03
C ILE A 122 4.28 11.48 -1.32
N GLY A 123 5.42 10.97 -1.75
CA GLY A 123 5.60 10.26 -3.01
C GLY A 123 7.05 10.08 -3.39
N ASN A 124 7.26 9.38 -4.48
CA ASN A 124 8.60 9.06 -4.96
C ASN A 124 8.71 9.06 -6.48
N ILE A 125 9.95 9.13 -6.97
CA ILE A 125 10.34 8.88 -8.35
C ILE A 125 11.31 7.71 -8.33
N VAL A 126 10.95 6.61 -8.96
CA VAL A 126 11.82 5.45 -9.20
C VAL A 126 12.36 5.52 -10.61
N ASN A 127 13.60 5.07 -10.81
CA ASN A 127 14.24 4.94 -12.14
C ASN A 127 14.45 3.47 -12.50
N PRO A 128 13.38 2.74 -12.86
CA PRO A 128 13.46 1.32 -13.20
C PRO A 128 14.42 1.08 -14.36
N LEU A 129 15.28 0.06 -14.21
CA LEU A 129 16.27 -0.34 -15.22
C LEU A 129 17.25 0.78 -15.63
N GLY A 130 17.29 1.91 -14.91
CA GLY A 130 18.09 3.09 -15.26
C GLY A 130 17.62 3.85 -16.50
N THR A 131 16.53 3.44 -17.13
CA THR A 131 16.06 3.98 -18.42
C THR A 131 14.58 4.37 -18.43
N CYS A 132 13.85 4.02 -17.42
CA CYS A 132 12.43 4.32 -17.28
C CYS A 132 12.17 5.18 -16.05
N ILE A 133 10.99 5.76 -15.97
CA ILE A 133 10.51 6.54 -14.82
C ILE A 133 9.20 5.92 -14.34
N ASP A 134 9.10 5.75 -13.04
CA ASP A 134 7.88 5.36 -12.34
C ASP A 134 7.68 6.32 -11.18
N VAL A 135 6.62 7.09 -11.22
CA VAL A 135 6.30 8.07 -10.18
C VAL A 135 5.03 7.67 -9.49
N GLY A 136 5.03 7.77 -8.16
CA GLY A 136 3.86 7.54 -7.33
C GLY A 136 3.72 8.56 -6.22
N PHE A 137 2.56 9.25 -6.19
CA PHE A 137 2.16 10.13 -5.09
C PHE A 137 0.80 9.67 -4.53
N GLY A 138 0.70 9.54 -3.22
CA GLY A 138 -0.56 9.22 -2.54
C GLY A 138 -1.48 10.42 -2.49
N ALA A 139 -2.62 10.38 -3.19
CA ALA A 139 -3.57 11.49 -3.25
C ALA A 139 -4.06 11.88 -1.85
N GLU A 140 -4.34 10.91 -0.99
CA GLU A 140 -4.82 11.12 0.37
C GLU A 140 -3.75 11.77 1.26
N ARG A 141 -2.47 11.41 1.10
CA ARG A 141 -1.35 12.07 1.80
C ARG A 141 -1.18 13.52 1.34
N LEU A 142 -1.29 13.78 0.04
CA LEU A 142 -1.28 15.14 -0.49
C LEU A 142 -2.46 15.96 0.06
N ASP A 143 -3.66 15.39 0.07
CA ASP A 143 -4.87 16.06 0.58
C ASP A 143 -4.76 16.37 2.08
N MET A 144 -4.19 15.45 2.87
CA MET A 144 -3.90 15.70 4.29
C MET A 144 -2.99 16.91 4.49
N ILE A 145 -1.94 17.02 3.70
CA ILE A 145 -0.94 18.09 3.87
C ILE A 145 -1.44 19.41 3.30
N VAL A 146 -2.07 19.40 2.13
CA VAL A 146 -2.51 20.62 1.43
C VAL A 146 -3.78 21.19 2.07
N ASN A 147 -4.75 20.35 2.40
CA ASN A 147 -6.07 20.76 2.85
C ASN A 147 -6.32 20.51 4.36
N GLY A 148 -5.38 19.84 5.04
CA GLY A 148 -5.57 19.46 6.45
C GLY A 148 -6.64 18.38 6.65
N THR A 149 -6.95 17.59 5.62
CA THR A 149 -7.95 16.52 5.70
C THR A 149 -7.51 15.46 6.71
N PRO A 150 -8.32 15.14 7.74
CA PRO A 150 -7.93 14.12 8.72
C PRO A 150 -7.72 12.74 8.05
N PRO A 151 -6.76 11.94 8.53
CA PRO A 151 -6.47 10.64 7.95
C PRO A 151 -7.60 9.60 8.10
N GLY A 152 -8.63 9.88 8.88
CA GLY A 152 -9.67 8.92 9.24
C GLY A 152 -9.22 7.92 10.31
N THR A 153 -10.17 7.19 10.86
CA THR A 153 -9.92 6.16 11.88
C THR A 153 -9.52 4.83 11.24
N VAL A 154 -9.00 3.90 12.05
CA VAL A 154 -8.75 2.49 11.63
C VAL A 154 -10.02 1.88 11.02
N VAL A 155 -11.18 2.13 11.65
CA VAL A 155 -12.48 1.63 11.18
C VAL A 155 -12.83 2.20 9.80
N ASP A 156 -12.62 3.50 9.59
CA ASP A 156 -12.90 4.14 8.29
C ASP A 156 -12.02 3.58 7.18
N ARG A 157 -10.74 3.37 7.46
CA ARG A 157 -9.77 2.81 6.51
C ARG A 157 -10.09 1.36 6.15
N LEU A 158 -10.47 0.53 7.14
CA LEU A 158 -10.91 -0.84 6.88
C LEU A 158 -12.20 -0.86 6.05
N LYS A 159 -13.19 -0.02 6.39
CA LYS A 159 -14.44 0.08 5.61
C LYS A 159 -14.18 0.49 4.16
N SER A 160 -13.34 1.50 3.93
CA SER A 160 -12.97 1.94 2.59
C SER A 160 -12.34 0.79 1.78
N ALA A 161 -11.37 0.08 2.35
CA ALA A 161 -10.72 -1.05 1.69
C ALA A 161 -11.71 -2.20 1.38
N ILE A 162 -12.56 -2.55 2.34
CA ILE A 162 -13.59 -3.59 2.17
C ILE A 162 -14.55 -3.23 1.04
N MET A 163 -15.10 -1.99 1.06
CA MET A 163 -16.05 -1.56 0.05
C MET A 163 -15.41 -1.53 -1.34
N THR A 164 -14.19 -1.07 -1.47
CA THR A 164 -13.47 -1.07 -2.75
C THR A 164 -13.35 -2.48 -3.34
N ILE A 165 -13.07 -3.50 -2.52
CA ILE A 165 -12.99 -4.88 -2.98
C ILE A 165 -14.38 -5.39 -3.40
N ILE A 166 -15.42 -5.08 -2.62
CA ILE A 166 -16.80 -5.47 -2.92
C ILE A 166 -17.29 -4.80 -4.22
N ASP A 167 -17.06 -3.50 -4.36
CA ASP A 167 -17.48 -2.72 -5.54
C ASP A 167 -16.73 -3.15 -6.80
N SER A 168 -15.53 -3.72 -6.64
CA SER A 168 -14.78 -4.37 -7.71
C SER A 168 -15.33 -5.77 -8.09
N GLY A 169 -16.45 -6.20 -7.47
CA GLY A 169 -17.16 -7.44 -7.80
C GLY A 169 -16.65 -8.69 -7.07
N TYR A 170 -15.70 -8.56 -6.16
CA TYR A 170 -15.19 -9.71 -5.41
C TYR A 170 -16.10 -10.08 -4.23
N ARG A 171 -16.10 -11.37 -3.91
CA ARG A 171 -16.84 -11.96 -2.78
C ARG A 171 -15.89 -12.63 -1.80
N PRO A 172 -16.28 -12.75 -0.51
CA PRO A 172 -15.49 -13.50 0.46
C PRO A 172 -15.19 -14.92 -0.01
N GLY A 173 -13.93 -15.32 0.04
CA GLY A 173 -13.45 -16.59 -0.46
C GLY A 173 -12.24 -17.13 0.31
N SER A 174 -11.71 -18.28 -0.13
CA SER A 174 -10.53 -18.92 0.46
C SER A 174 -9.22 -18.58 -0.25
N LYS A 175 -9.27 -17.86 -1.38
CA LYS A 175 -8.09 -17.53 -2.19
C LYS A 175 -8.13 -16.07 -2.64
N GLU A 176 -6.96 -15.54 -2.99
CA GLU A 176 -6.76 -14.25 -3.64
C GLU A 176 -7.53 -13.11 -2.96
N GLN A 177 -8.18 -12.23 -3.73
CA GLN A 177 -8.93 -11.07 -3.24
C GLN A 177 -10.09 -11.47 -2.30
N GLY A 178 -10.69 -12.64 -2.51
CA GLY A 178 -11.74 -13.15 -1.63
C GLY A 178 -11.22 -13.50 -0.24
N TYR A 179 -9.99 -14.02 -0.14
CA TYR A 179 -9.33 -14.26 1.14
C TYR A 179 -8.96 -12.94 1.85
N VAL A 180 -8.44 -11.98 1.07
CA VAL A 180 -8.13 -10.64 1.58
C VAL A 180 -9.39 -9.99 2.15
N LEU A 181 -10.51 -10.04 1.40
CA LEU A 181 -11.79 -9.50 1.87
C LEU A 181 -12.23 -10.12 3.20
N ARG A 182 -12.13 -11.44 3.35
CA ARG A 182 -12.44 -12.10 4.62
C ARG A 182 -11.53 -11.66 5.76
N LYS A 183 -10.23 -11.52 5.50
CA LYS A 183 -9.27 -11.02 6.50
C LYS A 183 -9.64 -9.62 6.97
N LEU A 184 -10.01 -8.73 6.07
CA LEU A 184 -10.42 -7.36 6.40
C LEU A 184 -11.75 -7.30 7.15
N LEU A 185 -12.74 -8.12 6.76
CA LEU A 185 -14.02 -8.21 7.48
C LEU A 185 -13.82 -8.65 8.93
N ARG A 186 -12.96 -9.65 9.17
CA ARG A 186 -12.60 -10.11 10.52
C ARG A 186 -11.85 -9.03 11.30
N ARG A 187 -10.88 -8.35 10.66
CA ARG A 187 -10.14 -7.26 11.32
C ARG A 187 -11.07 -6.12 11.72
N LEU A 188 -12.03 -5.75 10.85
CA LEU A 188 -13.04 -4.74 11.17
C LEU A 188 -13.85 -5.15 12.40
N HIS A 189 -14.31 -6.39 12.47
CA HIS A 189 -15.04 -6.90 13.62
C HIS A 189 -14.18 -6.88 14.90
N ALA A 190 -12.93 -7.33 14.82
CA ALA A 190 -12.00 -7.38 15.95
C ALA A 190 -11.69 -6.00 16.57
N VAL A 191 -11.71 -4.93 15.76
CA VAL A 191 -11.54 -3.55 16.27
C VAL A 191 -12.86 -2.87 16.66
N GLY A 192 -13.95 -3.64 16.79
CA GLY A 192 -15.27 -3.13 17.18
C GLY A 192 -16.00 -2.35 16.08
N GLY A 193 -15.50 -2.40 14.85
CA GLY A 193 -16.17 -1.77 13.71
C GLY A 193 -17.36 -2.57 13.22
N MET A 194 -18.32 -1.87 12.62
CA MET A 194 -19.54 -2.46 12.04
C MET A 194 -19.67 -2.05 10.58
N LEU A 195 -20.20 -2.96 9.76
CA LEU A 195 -20.52 -2.68 8.36
C LEU A 195 -21.91 -3.26 8.06
N ASP A 196 -22.82 -2.41 7.57
CA ASP A 196 -24.13 -2.88 7.12
C ASP A 196 -24.05 -3.50 5.73
N HIS A 197 -23.50 -4.71 5.70
CA HIS A 197 -23.35 -5.50 4.47
C HIS A 197 -23.53 -7.00 4.77
N PRO A 198 -24.20 -7.79 3.91
CA PRO A 198 -24.39 -9.22 4.11
C PRO A 198 -23.08 -9.98 4.37
N PHE A 199 -22.02 -9.71 3.62
CA PHE A 199 -20.74 -10.38 3.77
C PHE A 199 -20.10 -10.16 5.14
N PHE A 200 -20.33 -9.01 5.77
CA PHE A 200 -19.84 -8.76 7.12
C PHE A 200 -20.57 -9.66 8.12
N ARG A 201 -21.90 -9.70 8.08
CA ARG A 201 -22.71 -10.55 8.96
C ARG A 201 -22.37 -12.03 8.79
N GLU A 202 -22.30 -12.50 7.54
CA GLU A 202 -21.93 -13.90 7.23
C GLU A 202 -20.54 -14.28 7.74
N GLU A 203 -19.54 -13.39 7.59
CA GLU A 203 -18.18 -13.67 8.06
C GLU A 203 -18.08 -13.64 9.59
N VAL A 204 -18.78 -12.75 10.28
CA VAL A 204 -18.88 -12.72 11.75
C VAL A 204 -19.51 -14.02 12.28
N GLU A 205 -20.64 -14.44 11.72
CA GLU A 205 -21.28 -15.70 12.09
C GLU A 205 -20.39 -16.91 11.80
N ARG A 206 -19.70 -16.91 10.66
CA ARG A 206 -18.75 -17.97 10.32
C ARG A 206 -17.62 -18.03 11.34
N GLN A 207 -17.09 -16.89 11.76
CA GLN A 207 -16.02 -16.79 12.74
C GLN A 207 -16.49 -17.31 14.10
N SER A 208 -17.67 -16.93 14.55
CA SER A 208 -18.26 -17.43 15.79
C SER A 208 -18.37 -18.98 15.79
N ARG A 209 -18.86 -19.56 14.69
CA ARG A 209 -18.93 -21.03 14.55
C ARG A 209 -17.56 -21.71 14.58
N LEU A 210 -16.50 -21.04 14.07
CA LEU A 210 -15.13 -21.58 14.12
C LEU A 210 -14.55 -21.53 15.53
N VAL A 211 -14.78 -20.44 16.27
CA VAL A 211 -14.39 -20.32 17.68
C VAL A 211 -15.07 -21.43 18.50
N GLU A 212 -16.39 -21.58 18.41
CA GLU A 212 -17.12 -22.66 19.10
C GLU A 212 -16.60 -24.05 18.74
N LYS A 213 -16.29 -24.28 17.46
CA LYS A 213 -15.71 -25.55 17.00
C LYS A 213 -14.34 -25.80 17.63
N TYR A 214 -13.48 -24.77 17.65
CA TYR A 214 -12.15 -24.86 18.25
C TYR A 214 -12.26 -25.17 19.75
N GLU A 215 -13.04 -24.41 20.52
CA GLU A 215 -13.24 -24.61 21.93
C GLU A 215 -13.72 -26.03 22.27
N ARG A 216 -14.67 -26.57 21.50
CA ARG A 216 -15.17 -27.91 21.67
C ARG A 216 -14.13 -29.00 21.38
N LEU A 217 -13.21 -28.76 20.44
CA LEU A 217 -12.26 -29.78 19.97
C LEU A 217 -10.88 -29.68 20.60
N ARG A 218 -10.45 -28.51 21.11
CA ARG A 218 -9.09 -28.29 21.62
C ARG A 218 -8.70 -29.24 22.73
N HIS A 219 -9.66 -29.63 23.61
CA HIS A 219 -9.41 -30.59 24.70
C HIS A 219 -9.10 -32.00 24.18
N LYS A 220 -9.54 -32.36 22.98
CA LYS A 220 -9.27 -33.67 22.36
C LYS A 220 -7.94 -33.69 21.60
N HIS A 221 -7.39 -32.50 21.30
CA HIS A 221 -6.20 -32.35 20.48
C HIS A 221 -5.25 -31.29 21.09
N PRO A 222 -4.82 -31.41 22.36
CA PRO A 222 -4.07 -30.38 23.08
C PRO A 222 -2.68 -30.09 22.48
N ASP A 223 -2.07 -31.13 21.84
CA ASP A 223 -0.68 -31.02 21.33
C ASP A 223 -0.61 -30.72 19.84
N LYS A 224 -1.72 -30.31 19.21
CA LYS A 224 -1.73 -30.00 17.76
C LYS A 224 -1.30 -28.57 17.49
N SER A 225 -0.44 -28.44 16.46
CA SER A 225 0.08 -27.13 16.03
C SER A 225 -1.00 -26.26 15.39
N PRO A 226 -0.79 -24.92 15.33
CA PRO A 226 -1.68 -24.03 14.61
C PRO A 226 -1.87 -24.41 13.14
N GLU A 227 -0.82 -24.90 12.47
CA GLU A 227 -0.88 -25.36 11.07
C GLU A 227 -1.85 -26.54 10.95
N TRP A 228 -1.79 -27.51 11.87
CA TRP A 228 -2.71 -28.64 11.87
C TRP A 228 -4.18 -28.19 12.04
N TRP A 229 -4.42 -27.21 12.93
CA TRP A 229 -5.75 -26.65 13.13
C TRP A 229 -6.27 -25.95 11.90
N PHE A 230 -5.40 -25.19 11.21
CA PHE A 230 -5.75 -24.53 9.96
C PHE A 230 -6.08 -25.55 8.86
N ASP A 231 -5.19 -26.52 8.62
CA ASP A 231 -5.33 -27.49 7.53
C ASP A 231 -6.51 -28.44 7.73
N THR A 232 -6.74 -28.87 8.99
CA THR A 232 -7.76 -29.90 9.30
C THR A 232 -9.13 -29.28 9.56
N HIS A 233 -9.18 -28.11 10.18
CA HIS A 233 -10.43 -27.52 10.70
C HIS A 233 -10.71 -26.11 10.16
N GLY A 234 -9.79 -25.49 9.45
CA GLY A 234 -9.90 -24.12 8.97
C GLY A 234 -9.82 -23.07 10.08
N VAL A 235 -9.24 -23.45 11.23
CA VAL A 235 -9.07 -22.58 12.41
C VAL A 235 -7.70 -21.93 12.32
N ASP A 236 -7.65 -20.64 12.09
CA ASP A 236 -6.42 -19.86 12.06
C ASP A 236 -6.01 -19.34 13.45
N VAL A 237 -4.81 -18.79 13.55
CA VAL A 237 -4.25 -18.25 14.79
C VAL A 237 -5.12 -17.12 15.37
N GLU A 238 -5.74 -16.30 14.53
CA GLU A 238 -6.66 -15.25 14.98
C GLU A 238 -7.89 -15.84 15.67
N THR A 239 -8.45 -16.92 15.10
CA THR A 239 -9.58 -17.65 15.69
C THR A 239 -9.21 -18.24 17.04
N MET A 240 -8.00 -18.81 17.18
CA MET A 240 -7.52 -19.35 18.46
C MET A 240 -7.40 -18.26 19.53
N ARG A 241 -6.78 -17.12 19.19
CA ARG A 241 -6.66 -15.97 20.11
C ARG A 241 -8.01 -15.40 20.54
N SER A 242 -9.01 -15.43 19.67
CA SER A 242 -10.36 -14.97 19.98
C SER A 242 -11.10 -15.87 20.97
N SER A 243 -10.61 -17.09 21.22
CA SER A 243 -11.15 -18.03 22.21
C SER A 243 -10.62 -17.82 23.64
N GLY A 244 -9.84 -16.75 23.88
CA GLY A 244 -9.42 -16.36 25.24
C GLY A 244 -8.07 -16.92 25.69
N GLU A 245 -7.17 -17.24 24.75
CA GLU A 245 -5.75 -17.52 25.03
C GLU A 245 -4.87 -16.30 24.79
#